data_4fb4bfb3619beebebb1707692fb194a7
#
_entry.id   4fb4bfb3619beebebb1707692fb194a7
#
_cell.length_a   1.000
_cell.length_b   1.000
_cell.length_c   1.000
_cell.angle_alpha   90.00
_cell.angle_beta   90.00
_cell.angle_gamma   90.00
#
_symmetry.space_group_name_H-M   'P 1'
#
loop_
_entity.id
_entity.type
_entity.pdbx_description
1 polymer ?
#
loop_
_entity_poly.entity_id
_entity_poly.type
_entity_poly.pdbx_seq_one_letter_code
_entity_poly.pdbx_strand_id
1 'polypeptide(L)'
;KGREILKSLISFFDEEGCEPLEADTDGIYVSAHGYFDDAESLLAKAQRILPEGIELEYDGRYETMFCYKAKNYALYDGGKVVIRGSAMRSRGIEPFLKELTQTLIHFLLGASKEDPNTAAREIESKIKAGEFDVRRLAKSEILSQNPEAYRKKIETGGKPRRASAEVALMLGDQARMGDRISYFISPKEKGKTADWQRALPVERFDKERLPY
;
A
#
# COMPACT_ATOMS: atom_id res chain seq x y z
N LYS A 1 -13.01 -17.99 22.00
CA LYS A 1 -14.34 -17.93 21.34
C LYS A 1 -14.22 -17.47 19.88
N GLY A 2 -13.83 -16.25 19.53
CA GLY A 2 -13.78 -15.77 18.13
C GLY A 2 -12.87 -16.62 17.23
N ARG A 3 -11.65 -16.95 17.70
CA ARG A 3 -10.73 -17.80 16.95
C ARG A 3 -11.26 -19.25 16.70
N GLU A 4 -12.05 -19.77 17.60
CA GLU A 4 -12.67 -21.10 17.45
C GLU A 4 -13.78 -21.05 16.39
N ILE A 5 -14.60 -20.01 16.41
CA ILE A 5 -15.62 -19.77 15.39
C ILE A 5 -14.99 -19.63 14.01
N LEU A 6 -13.94 -18.83 13.89
CA LEU A 6 -13.21 -18.68 12.63
C LEU A 6 -12.66 -20.03 12.12
N LYS A 7 -12.09 -20.86 13.00
CA LYS A 7 -11.63 -22.19 12.64
C LYS A 7 -12.77 -23.11 12.18
N SER A 8 -13.91 -23.07 12.87
CA SER A 8 -15.09 -23.88 12.46
C SER A 8 -15.61 -23.44 11.08
N LEU A 9 -15.61 -22.14 10.80
CA LEU A 9 -16.00 -21.61 9.48
C LEU A 9 -15.00 -22.02 8.39
N ILE A 10 -13.70 -21.97 8.65
CA ILE A 10 -12.67 -22.41 7.70
C ILE A 10 -12.87 -23.90 7.37
N SER A 11 -13.05 -24.76 8.39
CA SER A 11 -13.30 -26.19 8.18
C SER A 11 -14.60 -26.45 7.40
N PHE A 12 -15.67 -25.71 7.73
CA PHE A 12 -16.95 -25.82 7.03
C PHE A 12 -16.81 -25.45 5.54
N PHE A 13 -16.12 -24.35 5.21
CA PHE A 13 -15.92 -23.93 3.83
C PHE A 13 -15.10 -24.96 3.04
N ASP A 14 -14.08 -25.54 3.66
CA ASP A 14 -13.27 -26.61 3.06
C ASP A 14 -14.14 -27.87 2.78
N GLU A 15 -14.99 -28.26 3.73
CA GLU A 15 -15.94 -29.39 3.57
C GLU A 15 -17.00 -29.18 2.47
N GLU A 16 -17.43 -27.90 2.27
CA GLU A 16 -18.33 -27.50 1.17
C GLU A 16 -17.59 -27.34 -0.18
N GLY A 17 -16.30 -27.67 -0.24
CA GLY A 17 -15.49 -27.58 -1.46
C GLY A 17 -15.12 -26.14 -1.85
N CYS A 18 -15.13 -25.23 -0.87
CA CYS A 18 -14.66 -23.85 -1.04
C CYS A 18 -13.25 -23.72 -0.47
N GLU A 19 -12.39 -22.95 -1.13
CA GLU A 19 -11.03 -22.69 -0.67
C GLU A 19 -10.97 -21.35 0.11
N PRO A 20 -10.67 -21.34 1.43
CA PRO A 20 -10.44 -20.10 2.17
C PRO A 20 -9.17 -19.39 1.68
N LEU A 21 -9.30 -18.15 1.21
CA LEU A 21 -8.20 -17.35 0.63
C LEU A 21 -7.59 -16.39 1.63
N GLU A 22 -8.43 -15.71 2.40
CA GLU A 22 -8.01 -14.75 3.43
C GLU A 22 -9.03 -14.81 4.57
N ALA A 23 -8.56 -14.85 5.80
CA ALA A 23 -9.39 -14.81 7.00
C ALA A 23 -8.84 -13.83 8.02
N ASP A 24 -9.68 -12.93 8.47
CA ASP A 24 -9.37 -11.98 9.55
C ASP A 24 -10.42 -12.10 10.66
N THR A 25 -10.30 -11.25 11.67
CA THR A 25 -11.16 -11.24 12.88
C THR A 25 -12.65 -11.09 12.55
N ASP A 26 -12.98 -10.45 11.45
CA ASP A 26 -14.31 -9.96 11.07
C ASP A 26 -14.77 -10.39 9.67
N GLY A 27 -14.00 -11.22 8.96
CA GLY A 27 -14.42 -11.70 7.65
C GLY A 27 -13.57 -12.81 7.07
N ILE A 28 -14.15 -13.58 6.14
CA ILE A 28 -13.49 -14.64 5.39
C ILE A 28 -13.78 -14.44 3.90
N TYR A 29 -12.73 -14.45 3.09
CA TYR A 29 -12.85 -14.60 1.63
C TYR A 29 -12.61 -16.05 1.25
N VAL A 30 -13.51 -16.57 0.45
CA VAL A 30 -13.45 -17.97 -0.03
C VAL A 30 -13.54 -17.99 -1.55
N SER A 31 -12.79 -18.88 -2.18
CA SER A 31 -13.00 -19.27 -3.58
C SER A 31 -14.10 -20.33 -3.60
N ALA A 32 -15.26 -19.99 -4.13
CA ALA A 32 -16.47 -20.81 -4.05
C ALA A 32 -17.11 -20.96 -5.43
N HIS A 33 -16.42 -21.64 -6.36
CA HIS A 33 -16.86 -21.80 -7.76
C HIS A 33 -18.26 -22.40 -7.87
N GLY A 34 -18.62 -23.39 -7.02
CA GLY A 34 -19.94 -24.01 -7.00
C GLY A 34 -21.06 -23.13 -6.46
N TYR A 35 -20.73 -22.02 -5.79
CA TYR A 35 -21.68 -21.08 -5.16
C TYR A 35 -21.54 -19.65 -5.68
N PHE A 36 -20.80 -19.44 -6.75
CA PHE A 36 -20.52 -18.08 -7.25
C PHE A 36 -21.81 -17.30 -7.57
N ASP A 37 -22.81 -17.95 -8.12
CA ASP A 37 -24.12 -17.37 -8.43
C ASP A 37 -25.20 -17.64 -7.37
N ASP A 38 -24.88 -18.41 -6.32
CA ASP A 38 -25.80 -18.77 -5.22
C ASP A 38 -25.10 -18.64 -3.85
N ALA A 39 -24.54 -17.49 -3.59
CA ALA A 39 -23.84 -17.19 -2.34
C ALA A 39 -24.78 -17.24 -1.12
N GLU A 40 -26.07 -16.93 -1.29
CA GLU A 40 -27.07 -16.97 -0.21
C GLU A 40 -27.27 -18.40 0.33
N SER A 41 -27.23 -19.41 -0.54
CA SER A 41 -27.30 -20.81 -0.12
C SER A 41 -26.09 -21.20 0.74
N LEU A 42 -24.88 -20.80 0.35
CA LEU A 42 -23.67 -21.03 1.13
C LEU A 42 -23.72 -20.30 2.48
N LEU A 43 -24.15 -19.03 2.48
CA LEU A 43 -24.33 -18.22 3.69
C LEU A 43 -25.32 -18.88 4.67
N ALA A 44 -26.48 -19.35 4.16
CA ALA A 44 -27.49 -20.02 4.98
C ALA A 44 -26.98 -21.32 5.60
N LYS A 45 -26.13 -22.07 4.90
CA LYS A 45 -25.46 -23.26 5.44
C LYS A 45 -24.44 -22.89 6.52
N ALA A 46 -23.59 -21.90 6.27
CA ALA A 46 -22.58 -21.44 7.20
C ALA A 46 -23.21 -20.86 8.48
N GLN A 47 -24.33 -20.17 8.38
CA GLN A 47 -25.07 -19.63 9.54
C GLN A 47 -25.50 -20.73 10.53
N ARG A 48 -25.80 -21.94 10.06
CA ARG A 48 -26.28 -23.04 10.90
C ARG A 48 -25.23 -23.61 11.84
N ILE A 49 -23.96 -23.43 11.55
CA ILE A 49 -22.86 -23.91 12.40
C ILE A 49 -22.42 -22.90 13.44
N LEU A 50 -22.96 -21.68 13.39
CA LEU A 50 -22.57 -20.61 14.29
C LEU A 50 -23.36 -20.66 15.62
N PRO A 51 -22.73 -20.23 16.72
CA PRO A 51 -23.42 -20.04 17.99
C PRO A 51 -24.54 -19.00 17.88
N GLU A 52 -25.56 -19.16 18.72
CA GLU A 52 -26.65 -18.18 18.86
C GLU A 52 -26.10 -16.77 19.13
N GLY A 53 -26.66 -15.78 18.45
CA GLY A 53 -26.27 -14.38 18.56
C GLY A 53 -25.06 -13.97 17.67
N ILE A 54 -24.58 -14.87 16.79
CA ILE A 54 -23.59 -14.55 15.78
C ILE A 54 -24.22 -14.68 14.40
N GLU A 55 -24.18 -13.60 13.64
CA GLU A 55 -24.72 -13.53 12.29
C GLU A 55 -23.60 -13.28 11.29
N LEU A 56 -23.70 -13.95 10.12
CA LEU A 56 -22.85 -13.69 8.96
C LEU A 56 -23.59 -12.76 8.00
N GLU A 57 -22.87 -11.78 7.48
CA GLU A 57 -23.34 -10.93 6.41
C GLU A 57 -22.59 -11.27 5.11
N TYR A 58 -23.29 -11.20 4.00
CA TYR A 58 -22.70 -11.32 2.69
C TYR A 58 -22.19 -9.96 2.20
N ASP A 59 -20.88 -9.78 2.18
CA ASP A 59 -20.23 -8.50 1.83
C ASP A 59 -20.12 -8.28 0.31
N GLY A 60 -20.15 -9.35 -0.49
CA GLY A 60 -20.10 -9.27 -1.94
C GLY A 60 -19.36 -10.41 -2.62
N ARG A 61 -19.31 -10.36 -3.95
CA ARG A 61 -18.58 -11.31 -4.78
C ARG A 61 -17.58 -10.62 -5.68
N TYR A 62 -16.49 -11.31 -6.00
CA TYR A 62 -15.40 -10.84 -6.83
C TYR A 62 -14.99 -11.95 -7.80
N GLU A 63 -14.65 -11.57 -9.03
CA GLU A 63 -14.20 -12.52 -10.05
C GLU A 63 -12.81 -13.06 -9.76
N THR A 64 -11.93 -12.18 -9.27
CA THR A 64 -10.55 -12.51 -8.93
C THR A 64 -10.09 -11.82 -7.66
N MET A 65 -9.18 -12.50 -6.93
CA MET A 65 -8.51 -11.99 -5.76
C MET A 65 -7.01 -12.24 -5.86
N PHE A 66 -6.22 -11.23 -5.57
CA PHE A 66 -4.77 -11.31 -5.44
C PHE A 66 -4.36 -11.07 -3.99
N CYS A 67 -3.78 -12.07 -3.33
CA CYS A 67 -3.24 -11.98 -1.98
C CYS A 67 -1.73 -11.80 -2.03
N TYR A 68 -1.21 -10.69 -1.49
CA TYR A 68 0.22 -10.46 -1.34
C TYR A 68 0.75 -11.05 -0.03
N LYS A 69 0.06 -10.77 1.07
CA LYS A 69 0.28 -11.29 2.42
C LYS A 69 -0.94 -10.96 3.29
N ALA A 70 -1.04 -11.53 4.47
CA ALA A 70 -2.14 -11.28 5.40
C ALA A 70 -2.54 -9.80 5.45
N LYS A 71 -3.82 -9.51 5.33
CA LYS A 71 -4.44 -8.17 5.30
C LYS A 71 -4.01 -7.26 4.13
N ASN A 72 -3.29 -7.79 3.13
CA ASN A 72 -2.87 -7.04 1.96
C ASN A 72 -3.25 -7.80 0.69
N TYR A 73 -4.37 -7.41 0.10
CA TYR A 73 -4.96 -8.07 -1.05
C TYR A 73 -5.67 -7.07 -1.98
N ALA A 74 -5.94 -7.50 -3.17
CA ALA A 74 -6.73 -6.78 -4.16
C ALA A 74 -7.83 -7.66 -4.71
N LEU A 75 -8.97 -7.06 -5.01
CA LEU A 75 -10.20 -7.71 -5.47
C LEU A 75 -10.66 -7.05 -6.76
N TYR A 76 -11.23 -7.84 -7.67
CA TYR A 76 -11.82 -7.37 -8.92
C TYR A 76 -13.21 -7.97 -9.11
N ASP A 77 -14.20 -7.13 -9.40
CA ASP A 77 -15.61 -7.50 -9.55
C ASP A 77 -16.09 -7.47 -11.02
N GLY A 78 -15.16 -7.44 -11.99
CA GLY A 78 -15.47 -7.28 -13.42
C GLY A 78 -15.52 -5.82 -13.89
N GLY A 79 -15.51 -4.85 -12.99
CA GLY A 79 -15.56 -3.42 -13.32
C GLY A 79 -14.60 -2.58 -12.50
N LYS A 80 -14.41 -2.92 -11.23
CA LYS A 80 -13.65 -2.13 -10.28
C LYS A 80 -12.60 -2.96 -9.54
N VAL A 81 -11.41 -2.41 -9.39
CA VAL A 81 -10.36 -2.96 -8.53
C VAL A 81 -10.40 -2.30 -7.16
N VAL A 82 -10.49 -3.11 -6.11
CA VAL A 82 -10.46 -2.68 -4.71
C VAL A 82 -9.17 -3.19 -4.07
N ILE A 83 -8.32 -2.28 -3.57
CA ILE A 83 -7.06 -2.63 -2.92
C ILE A 83 -7.20 -2.44 -1.41
N ARG A 84 -6.81 -3.44 -0.64
CA ARG A 84 -6.80 -3.46 0.83
C ARG A 84 -5.39 -3.62 1.37
N GLY A 85 -5.16 -3.08 2.58
CA GLY A 85 -3.91 -3.22 3.31
C GLY A 85 -2.90 -2.10 3.09
N SER A 86 -2.07 -1.90 4.11
CA SER A 86 -1.11 -0.79 4.18
C SER A 86 0.10 -1.00 3.27
N ALA A 87 0.52 -2.24 3.03
CA ALA A 87 1.67 -2.55 2.19
C ALA A 87 1.44 -2.23 0.71
N MET A 88 0.19 -2.37 0.24
CA MET A 88 -0.20 -2.07 -1.14
C MET A 88 -0.68 -0.64 -1.34
N ARG A 89 -1.00 0.07 -0.23
CA ARG A 89 -1.50 1.45 -0.20
C ARG A 89 -0.51 2.42 0.43
N SER A 90 0.77 2.09 0.45
CA SER A 90 1.82 2.87 1.12
C SER A 90 1.72 4.37 0.78
N ARG A 91 1.64 5.19 1.83
CA ARG A 91 1.51 6.65 1.70
C ARG A 91 2.82 7.36 1.38
N GLY A 92 3.95 6.71 1.60
CA GLY A 92 5.29 7.28 1.40
C GLY A 92 6.03 6.74 0.18
N ILE A 93 5.34 5.99 -0.69
CA ILE A 93 5.91 5.46 -1.92
C ILE A 93 5.95 6.55 -3.00
N GLU A 94 6.98 6.53 -3.82
CA GLU A 94 7.13 7.44 -4.95
C GLU A 94 5.98 7.27 -5.97
N PRO A 95 5.48 8.34 -6.59
CA PRO A 95 4.35 8.28 -7.51
C PRO A 95 4.54 7.27 -8.65
N PHE A 96 5.74 7.18 -9.25
CA PHE A 96 6.00 6.21 -10.32
C PHE A 96 5.90 4.75 -9.85
N LEU A 97 6.37 4.44 -8.63
CA LEU A 97 6.25 3.10 -8.06
C LEU A 97 4.79 2.76 -7.72
N LYS A 98 4.01 3.76 -7.30
CA LYS A 98 2.58 3.59 -7.06
C LYS A 98 1.85 3.23 -8.35
N GLU A 99 2.12 3.97 -9.44
CA GLU A 99 1.55 3.71 -10.76
C GLU A 99 1.93 2.30 -11.26
N LEU A 100 3.22 1.96 -11.21
CA LEU A 100 3.70 0.63 -11.61
C LEU A 100 3.07 -0.50 -10.77
N THR A 101 2.92 -0.27 -9.45
CA THR A 101 2.24 -1.24 -8.57
C THR A 101 0.77 -1.40 -8.96
N GLN A 102 0.09 -0.33 -9.33
CA GLN A 102 -1.29 -0.40 -9.81
C GLN A 102 -1.38 -1.16 -11.13
N THR A 103 -0.52 -0.86 -12.10
CA THR A 103 -0.45 -1.61 -13.38
C THR A 103 -0.25 -3.11 -13.11
N LEU A 104 0.69 -3.47 -12.24
CA LEU A 104 0.94 -4.87 -11.86
C LEU A 104 -0.29 -5.53 -11.23
N ILE A 105 -0.96 -4.88 -10.28
CA ILE A 105 -2.15 -5.41 -9.61
C ILE A 105 -3.29 -5.60 -10.61
N HIS A 106 -3.55 -4.61 -11.48
CA HIS A 106 -4.57 -4.71 -12.51
C HIS A 106 -4.29 -5.85 -13.50
N PHE A 107 -3.03 -6.04 -13.88
CA PHE A 107 -2.61 -7.15 -14.73
C PHE A 107 -2.84 -8.51 -14.04
N LEU A 108 -2.39 -8.67 -12.79
CA LEU A 108 -2.55 -9.93 -12.03
C LEU A 108 -4.02 -10.30 -11.79
N LEU A 109 -4.90 -9.32 -11.65
CA LEU A 109 -6.34 -9.52 -11.49
C LEU A 109 -7.07 -9.78 -12.82
N GLY A 110 -6.40 -9.64 -13.97
CA GLY A 110 -7.04 -9.70 -15.29
C GLY A 110 -7.86 -8.45 -15.64
N ALA A 111 -7.79 -7.39 -14.83
CA ALA A 111 -8.48 -6.12 -15.04
C ALA A 111 -7.83 -5.25 -16.12
N SER A 112 -6.58 -5.54 -16.49
CA SER A 112 -5.85 -4.87 -17.57
C SER A 112 -4.98 -5.87 -18.33
N LYS A 113 -4.73 -5.59 -19.62
CA LYS A 113 -3.78 -6.35 -20.47
C LYS A 113 -2.42 -5.64 -20.57
N GLU A 114 -2.25 -4.50 -19.92
CA GLU A 114 -1.00 -3.76 -19.91
C GLU A 114 0.09 -4.56 -19.20
N ASP A 115 1.17 -4.92 -19.92
CA ASP A 115 2.29 -5.68 -19.35
C ASP A 115 3.11 -4.79 -18.39
N PRO A 116 3.16 -5.11 -17.10
CA PRO A 116 3.91 -4.31 -16.12
C PRO A 116 5.42 -4.29 -16.39
N ASN A 117 5.98 -5.29 -17.07
CA ASN A 117 7.40 -5.28 -17.44
C ASN A 117 7.68 -4.25 -18.53
N THR A 118 6.76 -4.07 -19.47
CA THR A 118 6.86 -3.02 -20.51
C THR A 118 6.79 -1.64 -19.86
N ALA A 119 5.81 -1.40 -18.99
CA ALA A 119 5.70 -0.16 -18.24
C ALA A 119 6.96 0.15 -17.40
N ALA A 120 7.53 -0.86 -16.73
CA ALA A 120 8.77 -0.71 -15.96
C ALA A 120 9.97 -0.33 -16.85
N ARG A 121 10.14 -0.96 -18.01
CA ARG A 121 11.23 -0.64 -18.96
C ARG A 121 11.10 0.77 -19.54
N GLU A 122 9.90 1.22 -19.83
CA GLU A 122 9.66 2.59 -20.29
C GLU A 122 10.05 3.62 -19.24
N ILE A 123 9.65 3.40 -17.97
CA ILE A 123 10.03 4.25 -16.84
C ILE A 123 11.56 4.27 -16.70
N GLU A 124 12.20 3.10 -16.70
CA GLU A 124 13.66 2.98 -16.60
C GLU A 124 14.38 3.73 -17.73
N SER A 125 13.90 3.59 -18.96
CA SER A 125 14.44 4.29 -20.12
C SER A 125 14.36 5.81 -19.97
N LYS A 126 13.20 6.34 -19.55
CA LYS A 126 13.00 7.78 -19.32
C LYS A 126 13.88 8.31 -18.17
N ILE A 127 14.05 7.51 -17.10
CA ILE A 127 14.97 7.87 -16.01
C ILE A 127 16.39 7.97 -16.54
N LYS A 128 16.90 6.96 -17.27
CA LYS A 128 18.24 6.93 -17.83
C LYS A 128 18.50 8.07 -18.82
N ALA A 129 17.48 8.45 -19.60
CA ALA A 129 17.57 9.59 -20.50
C ALA A 129 17.49 10.96 -19.79
N GLY A 130 17.23 10.97 -18.48
CA GLY A 130 17.00 12.21 -17.72
C GLY A 130 15.72 12.95 -18.12
N GLU A 131 14.76 12.26 -18.72
CA GLU A 131 13.48 12.82 -19.19
C GLU A 131 12.35 12.64 -18.16
N PHE A 132 12.68 12.06 -17.01
CA PHE A 132 11.68 11.78 -15.98
C PHE A 132 11.52 12.97 -15.02
N ASP A 133 10.29 13.33 -14.69
CA ASP A 133 10.00 14.39 -13.71
C ASP A 133 10.44 13.95 -12.31
N VAL A 134 11.33 14.71 -11.68
CA VAL A 134 11.82 14.46 -10.31
C VAL A 134 10.69 14.34 -9.29
N ARG A 135 9.58 15.04 -9.49
CA ARG A 135 8.42 14.97 -8.59
C ARG A 135 7.78 13.59 -8.59
N ARG A 136 7.90 12.85 -9.68
CA ARG A 136 7.44 11.45 -9.75
C ARG A 136 8.39 10.49 -9.05
N LEU A 137 9.68 10.84 -8.92
CA LEU A 137 10.69 10.11 -8.16
C LEU A 137 10.74 10.51 -6.68
N ALA A 138 10.08 11.60 -6.32
CA ALA A 138 10.12 12.14 -4.97
C ALA A 138 9.16 11.42 -4.03
N LYS A 139 9.62 11.15 -2.82
CA LYS A 139 8.75 10.77 -1.71
C LYS A 139 7.93 11.96 -1.24
N SER A 140 6.72 11.70 -0.76
CA SER A 140 5.82 12.73 -0.29
C SER A 140 5.12 12.30 0.99
N GLU A 141 5.32 13.04 2.08
CA GLU A 141 4.77 12.75 3.39
C GLU A 141 4.07 13.97 3.99
N ILE A 142 2.99 13.73 4.75
CA ILE A 142 2.36 14.80 5.55
C ILE A 142 3.17 14.99 6.81
N LEU A 143 3.56 16.24 7.09
CA LEU A 143 4.30 16.62 8.28
C LEU A 143 3.40 16.48 9.52
N SER A 144 3.67 15.47 10.33
CA SER A 144 2.84 15.09 11.48
C SER A 144 3.10 15.90 12.75
N GLN A 145 4.13 16.76 12.76
CA GLN A 145 4.51 17.58 13.91
C GLN A 145 5.07 18.94 13.47
N ASN A 146 5.00 19.92 14.36
CA ASN A 146 5.55 21.23 14.13
C ASN A 146 7.08 21.17 13.97
N PRO A 147 7.69 21.83 12.94
CA PRO A 147 9.14 21.82 12.71
C PRO A 147 9.96 22.30 13.91
N GLU A 148 9.53 23.33 14.61
CA GLU A 148 10.24 23.84 15.79
C GLU A 148 10.21 22.84 16.96
N ALA A 149 9.06 22.21 17.20
CA ALA A 149 8.94 21.17 18.21
C ALA A 149 9.83 19.97 17.87
N TYR A 150 9.93 19.62 16.59
CA TYR A 150 10.84 18.59 16.11
C TYR A 150 12.30 19.01 16.33
N ARG A 151 12.68 20.24 15.99
CA ARG A 151 14.04 20.80 16.23
C ARG A 151 14.45 20.65 17.70
N LYS A 152 13.63 21.17 18.61
CA LYS A 152 13.89 21.04 20.07
C LYS A 152 14.06 19.60 20.52
N LYS A 153 13.23 18.70 20.00
CA LYS A 153 13.33 17.28 20.30
C LYS A 153 14.65 16.66 19.88
N ILE A 154 15.14 16.97 18.66
CA ILE A 154 16.40 16.38 18.17
C ILE A 154 17.64 16.99 18.84
N GLU A 155 17.62 18.28 19.20
CA GLU A 155 18.67 18.95 19.96
C GLU A 155 18.88 18.31 21.35
N THR A 156 17.81 17.79 21.95
CA THR A 156 17.86 17.04 23.23
C THR A 156 18.13 15.54 23.05
N GLY A 157 18.57 15.09 21.86
CA GLY A 157 18.87 13.69 21.59
C GLY A 157 17.67 12.80 21.27
N GLY A 158 16.49 13.39 21.03
CA GLY A 158 15.26 12.68 20.73
C GLY A 158 15.29 11.92 19.40
N LYS A 159 14.63 10.78 19.36
CA LYS A 159 14.50 9.89 18.18
C LYS A 159 13.03 9.58 17.93
N PRO A 160 12.63 9.06 16.74
CA PRO A 160 13.47 8.87 15.54
C PRO A 160 13.67 10.17 14.73
N ARG A 161 14.74 10.20 13.94
CA ARG A 161 14.93 11.19 12.88
C ARG A 161 14.10 10.80 11.66
N ARG A 162 13.47 11.79 10.98
CA ARG A 162 12.60 11.56 9.82
C ARG A 162 13.00 12.48 8.67
N ALA A 163 13.11 11.92 7.46
CA ALA A 163 13.51 12.66 6.27
C ALA A 163 12.59 13.84 5.97
N SER A 164 11.27 13.67 6.01
CA SER A 164 10.30 14.75 5.80
C SER A 164 10.44 15.90 6.81
N ALA A 165 10.73 15.59 8.08
CA ALA A 165 10.91 16.60 9.11
C ALA A 165 12.26 17.34 8.98
N GLU A 166 13.34 16.64 8.58
CA GLU A 166 14.62 17.30 8.27
C GLU A 166 14.47 18.25 7.07
N VAL A 167 13.76 17.82 6.02
CA VAL A 167 13.46 18.66 4.86
C VAL A 167 12.60 19.86 5.25
N ALA A 168 11.61 19.69 6.12
CA ALA A 168 10.81 20.79 6.65
C ALA A 168 11.66 21.83 7.40
N LEU A 169 12.67 21.38 8.16
CA LEU A 169 13.64 22.32 8.78
C LEU A 169 14.46 23.10 7.74
N MET A 170 14.78 22.49 6.59
CA MET A 170 15.50 23.18 5.50
C MET A 170 14.62 24.19 4.77
N LEU A 171 13.30 23.97 4.72
CA LEU A 171 12.32 24.89 4.13
C LEU A 171 11.96 26.05 5.07
N GLY A 172 12.23 25.93 6.36
CA GLY A 172 11.98 26.96 7.36
C GLY A 172 10.52 27.36 7.45
N ASP A 173 10.23 28.65 7.38
CA ASP A 173 8.88 29.21 7.51
C ASP A 173 7.89 28.79 6.40
N GLN A 174 8.40 28.17 5.34
CA GLN A 174 7.59 27.63 4.24
C GLN A 174 6.95 26.28 4.57
N ALA A 175 7.32 25.64 5.70
CA ALA A 175 6.80 24.33 6.08
C ALA A 175 6.08 24.38 7.43
N ARG A 176 4.84 23.92 7.47
CA ARG A 176 3.99 23.86 8.67
C ARG A 176 3.47 22.46 8.91
N MET A 177 3.10 22.16 10.16
CA MET A 177 2.41 20.92 10.50
C MET A 177 1.14 20.78 9.65
N GLY A 178 0.96 19.60 9.05
CA GLY A 178 -0.13 19.30 8.11
C GLY A 178 0.26 19.46 6.64
N ASP A 179 1.35 20.15 6.32
CA ASP A 179 1.81 20.32 4.96
C ASP A 179 2.34 19.01 4.38
N ARG A 180 2.22 18.87 3.06
CA ARG A 180 2.81 17.78 2.31
C ARG A 180 4.23 18.15 1.90
N ILE A 181 5.20 17.45 2.46
CA ILE A 181 6.63 17.65 2.19
C ILE A 181 7.06 16.63 1.12
N SER A 182 7.53 17.13 -0.01
CA SER A 182 8.08 16.33 -1.11
C SER A 182 9.61 16.43 -1.12
N TYR A 183 10.28 15.28 -1.18
CA TYR A 183 11.74 15.22 -1.09
C TYR A 183 12.28 14.03 -1.89
N PHE A 184 13.53 14.14 -2.30
CA PHE A 184 14.29 13.05 -2.88
C PHE A 184 15.49 12.71 -1.99
N ILE A 185 16.03 11.50 -2.17
CA ILE A 185 17.20 11.04 -1.44
C ILE A 185 18.41 11.19 -2.36
N SER A 186 19.34 12.07 -1.99
CA SER A 186 20.59 12.26 -2.74
C SER A 186 21.46 11.00 -2.73
N PRO A 187 22.40 10.84 -3.69
CA PRO A 187 23.34 9.73 -3.71
C PRO A 187 24.08 9.56 -2.39
N LYS A 188 24.58 8.35 -2.13
CA LYS A 188 25.34 8.07 -0.90
C LYS A 188 26.62 8.89 -0.86
N GLU A 189 26.82 9.63 0.22
CA GLU A 189 28.04 10.36 0.53
C GLU A 189 28.77 9.72 1.71
N LYS A 190 30.09 9.89 1.78
CA LYS A 190 30.90 9.40 2.92
C LYS A 190 30.37 10.03 4.23
N GLY A 191 30.01 9.18 5.19
CA GLY A 191 29.48 9.61 6.49
C GLY A 191 27.97 9.86 6.54
N LYS A 192 27.27 9.88 5.40
CA LYS A 192 25.80 10.01 5.34
C LYS A 192 25.18 8.71 4.86
N THR A 193 24.76 7.84 5.77
CA THR A 193 24.22 6.51 5.45
C THR A 193 22.71 6.44 5.53
N ALA A 194 22.09 7.22 6.40
CA ALA A 194 20.64 7.21 6.61
C ALA A 194 19.91 8.16 5.65
N ASP A 195 18.71 7.79 5.22
CA ASP A 195 17.90 8.58 4.28
C ASP A 195 17.63 10.00 4.78
N TRP A 196 17.35 10.16 6.07
CA TRP A 196 17.10 11.49 6.65
C TRP A 196 18.30 12.46 6.55
N GLN A 197 19.54 11.94 6.42
CA GLN A 197 20.76 12.74 6.25
C GLN A 197 20.95 13.23 4.80
N ARG A 198 20.31 12.54 3.85
CA ARG A 198 20.45 12.73 2.41
C ARG A 198 19.18 13.25 1.75
N ALA A 199 18.10 13.40 2.52
CA ALA A 199 16.86 13.93 2.02
C ALA A 199 17.00 15.42 1.70
N LEU A 200 16.60 15.80 0.51
CA LEU A 200 16.62 17.19 0.01
C LEU A 200 15.23 17.57 -0.51
N PRO A 201 14.79 18.82 -0.33
CA PRO A 201 13.54 19.29 -0.91
C PRO A 201 13.58 19.19 -2.44
N VAL A 202 12.44 18.84 -3.05
CA VAL A 202 12.31 18.72 -4.50
C VAL A 202 12.71 20.00 -5.24
N GLU A 203 12.49 21.15 -4.62
CA GLU A 203 12.84 22.47 -5.12
C GLU A 203 14.36 22.68 -5.29
N ARG A 204 15.17 21.86 -4.60
CA ARG A 204 16.64 21.88 -4.71
C ARG A 204 17.19 20.84 -5.69
N PHE A 205 16.33 20.16 -6.43
CA PHE A 205 16.80 19.24 -7.45
C PHE A 205 17.48 19.98 -8.59
N ASP A 206 18.71 19.58 -8.87
CA ASP A 206 19.51 20.10 -9.96
C ASP A 206 19.96 18.92 -10.83
N LYS A 207 19.41 18.86 -12.02
CA LYS A 207 19.62 17.76 -12.97
C LYS A 207 21.10 17.64 -13.42
N GLU A 208 21.83 18.76 -13.47
CA GLU A 208 23.24 18.79 -13.88
C GLU A 208 24.16 18.27 -12.77
N ARG A 209 23.79 18.53 -11.52
CA ARG A 209 24.57 18.14 -10.32
C ARG A 209 24.20 16.77 -9.76
N LEU A 210 23.01 16.31 -10.01
CA LEU A 210 22.48 15.05 -9.50
C LEU A 210 21.94 14.24 -10.68
N PRO A 211 22.81 13.64 -11.53
CA PRO A 211 22.36 12.70 -12.53
C PRO A 211 21.67 11.52 -11.84
N TYR A 212 20.62 11.02 -12.46
CA TYR A 212 19.86 9.87 -11.95
C TYR A 212 20.73 8.62 -11.82
#